data_ad6607a6cdf6f05a789e1cf06ef2206b
#
_entry.id   ad6607a6cdf6f05a789e1cf06ef2206b
#
_cell.length_a   1.000
_cell.length_b   1.000
_cell.length_c   1.000
_cell.angle_alpha   90.00
_cell.angle_beta   90.00
_cell.angle_gamma   90.00
#
_symmetry.space_group_name_H-M   'P 1'
#
loop_
_entity.id
_entity.type
_entity.pdbx_description
1 polymer ?
#
loop_
_entity_poly.entity_id
_entity_poly.type
_entity_poly.pdbx_seq_one_letter_code
_entity_poly.pdbx_strand_id
1 'polypeptide(L)'
;MKSSRQNRGMALLIVLVIIALLSTLLTELAFSTLVDLRLTETFRDTTRAYYLAKGGVNAGRMIIQEDRNGYDSLDEPWSQGVVNYPVGEGAISVRITDQNGKLGINAMVNRDTPSALMIDRFYRLMLALEIDKWGDPAELTAALIDWIDEGESPYPMILTEGLDIPVAGAEATYYQSLTQPYLVKNGRVETLEELALIKGFTPEILRRVLPHVALHEEVKVNINTASSAVLMSLDPEIDEDVADILIDYRKEAPIKRLEQLEEVLPEAAYIALKTLGNLEQLDLRSNFYQIEADAVVNDGRRRLVAQVNKKNNKLTFFKVD
;
A
#
# COMPACT_ATOMS: atom_id res chain seq x y z
N MET A 1 81.88 -38.70 13.02
CA MET A 1 80.64 -38.39 13.78
C MET A 1 80.20 -36.92 13.58
N LYS A 2 79.66 -36.54 12.43
CA LYS A 2 79.22 -35.15 12.16
C LYS A 2 77.74 -35.04 11.58
N SER A 3 77.00 -36.15 11.51
CA SER A 3 75.66 -36.11 10.85
C SER A 3 74.42 -35.96 11.75
N SER A 4 74.58 -36.08 13.10
CA SER A 4 73.43 -36.08 14.00
C SER A 4 72.84 -34.68 14.39
N ARG A 5 73.64 -33.61 14.20
CA ARG A 5 73.24 -32.23 14.55
C ARG A 5 72.34 -31.58 13.44
N GLN A 6 72.64 -31.95 12.19
CA GLN A 6 71.87 -31.38 11.04
C GLN A 6 70.40 -31.89 10.98
N ASN A 7 70.17 -33.15 11.39
CA ASN A 7 68.79 -33.72 11.40
C ASN A 7 67.90 -33.17 12.52
N ARG A 8 68.51 -32.68 13.64
CA ARG A 8 67.70 -32.09 14.74
C ARG A 8 67.09 -30.73 14.36
N GLY A 9 67.79 -29.91 13.57
CA GLY A 9 67.26 -28.63 13.08
C GLY A 9 66.10 -28.82 12.06
N MET A 10 66.24 -29.83 11.19
CA MET A 10 65.24 -30.15 10.20
C MET A 10 63.97 -30.72 10.84
N ALA A 11 64.07 -31.56 11.86
CA ALA A 11 62.91 -32.06 12.62
C ALA A 11 62.11 -30.94 13.32
N LEU A 12 62.89 -29.98 13.92
CA LEU A 12 62.18 -28.80 14.55
C LEU A 12 61.50 -27.94 13.56
N LEU A 13 62.04 -27.73 12.36
CA LEU A 13 61.42 -26.95 11.29
C LEU A 13 60.16 -27.62 10.78
N ILE A 14 60.13 -28.95 10.59
CA ILE A 14 58.94 -29.74 10.20
C ILE A 14 57.84 -29.64 11.27
N VAL A 15 58.21 -29.78 12.55
CA VAL A 15 57.21 -29.63 13.65
C VAL A 15 56.60 -28.22 13.67
N LEU A 16 57.40 -27.19 13.44
CA LEU A 16 56.98 -25.82 13.41
C LEU A 16 55.98 -25.55 12.24
N VAL A 17 56.29 -26.12 11.06
CA VAL A 17 55.38 -26.04 9.88
C VAL A 17 54.07 -26.80 10.15
N ILE A 18 54.13 -27.99 10.76
CA ILE A 18 52.93 -28.76 11.11
C ILE A 18 52.08 -28.00 12.13
N ILE A 19 52.69 -27.41 13.16
CA ILE A 19 51.93 -26.58 14.14
C ILE A 19 51.28 -25.36 13.45
N ALA A 20 52.03 -24.68 12.57
CA ALA A 20 51.47 -23.56 11.83
C ALA A 20 50.26 -23.96 10.94
N LEU A 21 50.40 -25.08 10.23
CA LEU A 21 49.32 -25.63 9.41
C LEU A 21 48.09 -26.03 10.26
N LEU A 22 48.33 -26.75 11.37
CA LEU A 22 47.23 -27.12 12.28
C LEU A 22 46.56 -25.91 12.91
N SER A 23 47.33 -24.90 13.29
CA SER A 23 46.80 -23.66 13.84
C SER A 23 45.92 -22.91 12.83
N THR A 24 46.36 -22.85 11.54
CA THR A 24 45.55 -22.24 10.46
C THR A 24 44.26 -23.00 10.23
N LEU A 25 44.29 -24.33 10.16
CA LEU A 25 43.11 -25.17 9.98
C LEU A 25 42.12 -25.04 11.15
N LEU A 26 42.62 -24.99 12.38
CA LEU A 26 41.76 -24.80 13.56
C LEU A 26 41.13 -23.42 13.57
N THR A 27 41.87 -22.38 13.17
CA THR A 27 41.32 -21.01 13.08
C THR A 27 40.24 -20.93 11.99
N GLU A 28 40.47 -21.54 10.82
CA GLU A 28 39.48 -21.58 9.72
C GLU A 28 38.24 -22.36 10.13
N LEU A 29 38.39 -23.51 10.78
CA LEU A 29 37.25 -24.29 11.28
C LEU A 29 36.43 -23.49 12.33
N ALA A 30 37.14 -22.85 13.29
CA ALA A 30 36.47 -22.02 14.29
C ALA A 30 35.72 -20.85 13.66
N PHE A 31 36.31 -20.18 12.67
CA PHE A 31 35.66 -19.08 11.95
C PHE A 31 34.45 -19.55 11.16
N SER A 32 34.58 -20.65 10.40
CA SER A 32 33.45 -21.25 9.67
C SER A 32 32.29 -21.61 10.62
N THR A 33 32.59 -22.24 11.75
CA THR A 33 31.57 -22.61 12.75
C THR A 33 30.86 -21.37 13.34
N LEU A 34 31.61 -20.29 13.58
CA LEU A 34 31.00 -19.03 14.05
C LEU A 34 30.08 -18.39 12.99
N VAL A 35 30.47 -18.42 11.72
CA VAL A 35 29.66 -17.94 10.62
C VAL A 35 28.37 -18.77 10.50
N ASP A 36 28.48 -20.10 10.52
CA ASP A 36 27.32 -21.01 10.45
C ASP A 36 26.38 -20.81 11.63
N LEU A 37 26.91 -20.59 12.83
CA LEU A 37 26.12 -20.28 14.01
C LEU A 37 25.33 -18.98 13.83
N ARG A 38 25.99 -17.90 13.38
CA ARG A 38 25.34 -16.61 13.13
C ARG A 38 24.27 -16.69 12.05
N LEU A 39 24.52 -17.40 10.96
CA LEU A 39 23.54 -17.64 9.92
C LEU A 39 22.30 -18.37 10.46
N THR A 40 22.53 -19.41 11.28
CA THR A 40 21.45 -20.20 11.89
C THR A 40 20.64 -19.34 12.89
N GLU A 41 21.30 -18.53 13.71
CA GLU A 41 20.64 -17.58 14.62
C GLU A 41 19.80 -16.57 13.85
N THR A 42 20.35 -15.94 12.82
CA THR A 42 19.62 -14.97 11.98
C THR A 42 18.42 -15.61 11.30
N PHE A 43 18.58 -16.82 10.74
CA PHE A 43 17.47 -17.55 10.13
C PHE A 43 16.37 -17.89 11.14
N ARG A 44 16.73 -18.38 12.32
CA ARG A 44 15.80 -18.66 13.42
C ARG A 44 15.02 -17.42 13.82
N ASP A 45 15.72 -16.30 14.07
CA ASP A 45 15.12 -15.07 14.56
C ASP A 45 14.25 -14.39 13.50
N THR A 46 14.67 -14.43 12.24
CA THR A 46 13.89 -13.98 11.09
C THR A 46 12.62 -14.81 10.90
N THR A 47 12.71 -16.14 11.08
CA THR A 47 11.55 -17.04 11.02
C THR A 47 10.56 -16.76 12.15
N ARG A 48 11.06 -16.54 13.37
CA ARG A 48 10.23 -16.15 14.52
C ARG A 48 9.55 -14.80 14.28
N ALA A 49 10.27 -13.81 13.76
CA ALA A 49 9.71 -12.51 13.40
C ALA A 49 8.60 -12.64 12.33
N TYR A 50 8.78 -13.51 11.33
CA TYR A 50 7.74 -13.79 10.34
C TYR A 50 6.45 -14.33 10.97
N TYR A 51 6.55 -15.35 11.85
CA TYR A 51 5.36 -15.90 12.50
C TYR A 51 4.73 -14.95 13.49
N LEU A 52 5.51 -14.10 14.14
CA LEU A 52 5.02 -13.04 15.01
C LEU A 52 4.24 -11.99 14.18
N ALA A 53 4.79 -11.51 13.07
CA ALA A 53 4.11 -10.59 12.16
C ALA A 53 2.82 -11.20 11.59
N LYS A 54 2.84 -12.49 11.19
CA LYS A 54 1.65 -13.23 10.75
C LYS A 54 0.59 -13.31 11.85
N GLY A 55 1.01 -13.50 13.10
CA GLY A 55 0.13 -13.41 14.27
C GLY A 55 -0.53 -12.03 14.37
N GLY A 56 0.23 -10.95 14.15
CA GLY A 56 -0.27 -9.59 14.13
C GLY A 56 -1.31 -9.33 13.03
N VAL A 57 -1.06 -9.82 11.81
CA VAL A 57 -2.05 -9.75 10.71
C VAL A 57 -3.36 -10.46 11.12
N ASN A 58 -3.26 -11.65 11.71
CA ASN A 58 -4.45 -12.38 12.15
C ASN A 58 -5.19 -11.66 13.28
N ALA A 59 -4.47 -11.07 14.23
CA ALA A 59 -5.08 -10.27 15.30
C ALA A 59 -5.80 -9.04 14.73
N GLY A 60 -5.18 -8.33 13.77
CA GLY A 60 -5.83 -7.22 13.07
C GLY A 60 -7.11 -7.64 12.35
N ARG A 61 -7.10 -8.80 11.67
CA ARG A 61 -8.30 -9.37 11.04
C ARG A 61 -9.41 -9.66 12.05
N MET A 62 -9.07 -10.18 13.22
CA MET A 62 -10.06 -10.43 14.29
C MET A 62 -10.68 -9.13 14.78
N ILE A 63 -9.89 -8.09 15.02
CA ILE A 63 -10.39 -6.77 15.46
C ILE A 63 -11.38 -6.22 14.43
N ILE A 64 -11.05 -6.26 13.13
CA ILE A 64 -11.93 -5.80 12.05
C ILE A 64 -13.24 -6.62 12.01
N GLN A 65 -13.19 -7.94 12.26
CA GLN A 65 -14.37 -8.81 12.22
C GLN A 65 -15.27 -8.67 13.45
N GLU A 66 -14.72 -8.30 14.60
CA GLU A 66 -15.48 -8.08 15.83
C GLU A 66 -16.19 -6.72 15.83
N ASP A 67 -15.75 -5.81 14.99
CA ASP A 67 -16.41 -4.54 14.81
C ASP A 67 -17.72 -4.73 14.03
N ARG A 68 -18.85 -4.51 14.73
CA ARG A 68 -20.23 -4.74 14.25
C ARG A 68 -21.10 -3.49 14.27
N ASN A 69 -20.50 -2.36 14.56
CA ASN A 69 -21.26 -1.12 14.57
C ASN A 69 -21.67 -0.69 13.14
N GLY A 70 -22.42 0.40 13.02
CA GLY A 70 -22.98 0.87 11.74
C GLY A 70 -22.08 1.86 11.00
N TYR A 71 -20.87 2.09 11.46
CA TYR A 71 -19.93 3.05 10.86
C TYR A 71 -18.48 2.57 11.11
N ASP A 72 -17.53 3.05 10.33
CA ASP A 72 -16.10 2.84 10.53
C ASP A 72 -15.41 4.21 10.53
N SER A 73 -14.67 4.53 11.61
CA SER A 73 -14.05 5.84 11.84
C SER A 73 -12.65 5.74 12.47
N LEU A 74 -11.92 6.86 12.46
CA LEU A 74 -10.54 6.89 12.96
C LEU A 74 -10.43 6.90 14.50
N ASP A 75 -11.52 7.02 15.23
CA ASP A 75 -11.56 6.94 16.71
C ASP A 75 -11.85 5.53 17.24
N GLU A 76 -12.08 4.55 16.35
CA GLU A 76 -12.37 3.19 16.72
C GLU A 76 -11.12 2.36 17.08
N PRO A 77 -11.29 1.27 17.86
CA PRO A 77 -10.15 0.45 18.30
C PRO A 77 -9.26 -0.09 17.17
N TRP A 78 -9.84 -0.39 16.00
CA TRP A 78 -9.07 -0.90 14.86
C TRP A 78 -8.07 0.13 14.34
N SER A 79 -8.40 1.43 14.40
CA SER A 79 -7.54 2.51 13.89
C SER A 79 -6.36 2.83 14.81
N GLN A 80 -6.49 2.54 16.11
CA GLN A 80 -5.48 2.89 17.13
C GLN A 80 -4.17 2.12 16.93
N GLY A 81 -4.26 0.89 16.40
CA GLY A 81 -3.10 0.03 16.22
C GLY A 81 -2.35 -0.27 17.52
N VAL A 82 -1.21 -0.91 17.40
CA VAL A 82 -0.27 -1.12 18.51
C VAL A 82 1.14 -0.83 18.05
N VAL A 83 1.95 -0.25 18.91
CA VAL A 83 3.34 0.08 18.60
C VAL A 83 4.26 -0.60 19.61
N ASN A 84 5.21 -1.35 19.10
CA ASN A 84 6.27 -2.01 19.87
C ASN A 84 5.74 -2.85 21.07
N TYR A 85 4.63 -3.56 20.85
CA TYR A 85 4.03 -4.42 21.88
C TYR A 85 4.90 -5.66 22.12
N PRO A 86 5.34 -5.92 23.37
CA PRO A 86 6.23 -7.03 23.65
C PRO A 86 5.49 -8.37 23.57
N VAL A 87 6.06 -9.35 22.85
CA VAL A 87 5.55 -10.72 22.73
C VAL A 87 6.71 -11.71 22.81
N GLY A 88 6.82 -12.43 23.93
CA GLY A 88 7.92 -13.35 24.17
C GLY A 88 9.28 -12.65 24.14
N GLU A 89 10.17 -13.12 23.27
CA GLU A 89 11.53 -12.55 23.09
C GLU A 89 11.56 -11.42 22.03
N GLY A 90 10.41 -11.02 21.49
CA GLY A 90 10.32 -10.02 20.44
C GLY A 90 9.31 -8.93 20.73
N ALA A 91 9.10 -8.07 19.74
CA ALA A 91 8.08 -7.03 19.77
C ALA A 91 7.39 -6.92 18.41
N ILE A 92 6.14 -6.47 18.43
CA ILE A 92 5.33 -6.28 17.24
C ILE A 92 4.67 -4.91 17.23
N SER A 93 4.61 -4.31 16.05
CA SER A 93 3.75 -3.17 15.76
C SER A 93 2.72 -3.57 14.72
N VAL A 94 1.46 -3.24 14.95
CA VAL A 94 0.38 -3.51 14.01
C VAL A 94 -0.37 -2.22 13.74
N ARG A 95 -0.54 -1.89 12.46
CA ARG A 95 -1.34 -0.76 12.00
C ARG A 95 -2.43 -1.28 11.07
N ILE A 96 -3.64 -0.78 11.25
CA ILE A 96 -4.77 -1.05 10.36
C ILE A 96 -5.17 0.27 9.73
N THR A 97 -5.34 0.26 8.42
CA THR A 97 -5.73 1.46 7.65
C THR A 97 -6.93 1.11 6.79
N ASP A 98 -7.96 1.92 6.88
CA ASP A 98 -9.11 1.83 5.99
C ASP A 98 -8.70 2.13 4.55
N GLN A 99 -9.16 1.32 3.62
CA GLN A 99 -8.93 1.52 2.19
C GLN A 99 -10.14 2.13 1.48
N ASN A 100 -11.35 2.08 2.07
CA ASN A 100 -12.53 2.74 1.52
C ASN A 100 -12.54 4.27 1.74
N GLY A 101 -11.69 4.81 2.61
CA GLY A 101 -11.42 6.24 2.67
C GLY A 101 -10.57 6.75 1.50
N LYS A 102 -10.26 5.89 0.52
CA LYS A 102 -9.46 6.19 -0.68
C LYS A 102 -10.25 5.83 -1.94
N LEU A 103 -9.86 6.37 -3.09
CA LEU A 103 -10.45 5.97 -4.36
C LEU A 103 -9.93 4.59 -4.81
N GLY A 104 -10.85 3.68 -5.11
CA GLY A 104 -10.52 2.37 -5.66
C GLY A 104 -10.18 2.47 -7.14
N ILE A 105 -8.90 2.42 -7.51
CA ILE A 105 -8.47 2.59 -8.90
C ILE A 105 -8.97 1.48 -9.82
N ASN A 106 -9.16 0.26 -9.29
CA ASN A 106 -9.71 -0.84 -10.09
C ASN A 106 -11.23 -0.70 -10.34
N ALA A 107 -11.90 0.29 -9.72
CA ALA A 107 -13.27 0.65 -10.06
C ALA A 107 -13.36 1.57 -11.30
N MET A 108 -12.24 2.06 -11.83
CA MET A 108 -12.23 2.92 -13.02
C MET A 108 -12.69 2.20 -14.27
N VAL A 109 -12.43 0.89 -14.36
CA VAL A 109 -12.91 0.05 -15.47
C VAL A 109 -13.63 -1.17 -14.90
N ASN A 110 -14.88 -1.36 -15.31
CA ASN A 110 -15.69 -2.49 -14.89
C ASN A 110 -16.01 -3.36 -16.11
N ARG A 111 -15.49 -4.59 -16.14
CA ARG A 111 -15.66 -5.53 -17.26
C ARG A 111 -15.42 -4.82 -18.61
N ASP A 112 -14.26 -4.24 -18.76
CA ASP A 112 -13.83 -3.54 -19.97
C ASP A 112 -14.64 -2.28 -20.34
N THR A 113 -15.44 -1.77 -19.42
CA THR A 113 -16.20 -0.52 -19.61
C THR A 113 -15.69 0.54 -18.64
N PRO A 114 -15.13 1.66 -19.12
CA PRO A 114 -14.73 2.77 -18.29
C PRO A 114 -15.92 3.35 -17.49
N SER A 115 -15.70 3.59 -16.20
CA SER A 115 -16.70 4.15 -15.29
C SER A 115 -16.62 5.67 -15.29
N ALA A 116 -17.57 6.34 -15.95
CA ALA A 116 -17.62 7.81 -16.01
C ALA A 116 -17.53 8.44 -14.61
N LEU A 117 -18.25 7.90 -13.61
CA LEU A 117 -18.17 8.36 -12.23
C LEU A 117 -16.75 8.30 -11.66
N MET A 118 -16.05 7.19 -11.84
CA MET A 118 -14.72 7.02 -11.26
C MET A 118 -13.66 7.82 -12.01
N ILE A 119 -13.85 8.01 -13.31
CA ILE A 119 -13.01 8.89 -14.15
C ILE A 119 -13.11 10.33 -13.65
N ASP A 120 -14.34 10.84 -13.47
CA ASP A 120 -14.57 12.19 -12.94
C ASP A 120 -13.97 12.38 -11.55
N ARG A 121 -14.13 11.38 -10.67
CA ARG A 121 -13.56 11.43 -9.31
C ARG A 121 -12.02 11.39 -9.34
N PHE A 122 -11.44 10.53 -10.16
CA PHE A 122 -9.99 10.47 -10.25
C PHE A 122 -9.42 11.74 -10.85
N TYR A 123 -10.04 12.29 -11.89
CA TYR A 123 -9.66 13.56 -12.46
C TYR A 123 -9.75 14.72 -11.44
N ARG A 124 -10.88 14.82 -10.70
CA ARG A 124 -11.03 15.79 -9.62
C ARG A 124 -10.01 15.58 -8.49
N LEU A 125 -9.69 14.34 -8.15
CA LEU A 125 -8.63 14.05 -7.19
C LEU A 125 -7.28 14.62 -7.68
N MET A 126 -6.95 14.45 -8.97
CA MET A 126 -5.72 15.02 -9.52
C MET A 126 -5.70 16.54 -9.39
N LEU A 127 -6.83 17.21 -9.63
CA LEU A 127 -6.95 18.68 -9.47
C LEU A 127 -6.85 19.07 -7.98
N ALA A 128 -7.52 18.39 -7.08
CA ALA A 128 -7.44 18.64 -5.64
C ALA A 128 -6.03 18.44 -5.05
N LEU A 129 -5.22 17.59 -5.67
CA LEU A 129 -3.81 17.38 -5.34
C LEU A 129 -2.85 18.32 -6.07
N GLU A 130 -3.38 19.27 -6.84
CA GLU A 130 -2.60 20.24 -7.66
C GLU A 130 -1.61 19.53 -8.61
N ILE A 131 -2.02 18.40 -9.18
CA ILE A 131 -1.17 17.62 -10.09
C ILE A 131 -0.89 18.36 -11.39
N ASP A 132 -1.75 19.31 -11.79
CA ASP A 132 -1.55 20.21 -12.93
C ASP A 132 -0.22 20.97 -12.91
N LYS A 133 0.38 21.15 -11.74
CA LYS A 133 1.73 21.73 -11.57
C LYS A 133 2.87 20.75 -11.95
N TRP A 134 2.58 19.46 -12.10
CA TRP A 134 3.58 18.39 -12.26
C TRP A 134 3.35 17.52 -13.49
N GLY A 135 2.15 17.55 -14.06
CA GLY A 135 1.74 16.79 -15.23
C GLY A 135 0.32 17.13 -15.62
N ASP A 136 -0.18 16.54 -16.70
CA ASP A 136 -1.54 16.74 -17.15
C ASP A 136 -2.49 15.75 -16.46
N PRO A 137 -3.43 16.21 -15.59
CA PRO A 137 -4.41 15.35 -14.92
C PRO A 137 -5.24 14.48 -15.87
N ALA A 138 -5.57 15.02 -17.06
CA ALA A 138 -6.38 14.30 -18.03
C ALA A 138 -5.57 13.19 -18.74
N GLU A 139 -4.32 13.46 -19.11
CA GLU A 139 -3.42 12.41 -19.66
C GLU A 139 -3.19 11.29 -18.66
N LEU A 140 -2.94 11.62 -17.39
CA LEU A 140 -2.73 10.63 -16.33
C LEU A 140 -3.96 9.76 -16.11
N THR A 141 -5.15 10.37 -16.12
CA THR A 141 -6.42 9.65 -15.98
C THR A 141 -6.65 8.72 -17.18
N ALA A 142 -6.47 9.21 -18.39
CA ALA A 142 -6.60 8.40 -19.60
C ALA A 142 -5.58 7.25 -19.66
N ALA A 143 -4.32 7.52 -19.31
CA ALA A 143 -3.27 6.48 -19.28
C ALA A 143 -3.55 5.39 -18.23
N LEU A 144 -4.17 5.73 -17.10
CA LEU A 144 -4.58 4.74 -16.10
C LEU A 144 -5.74 3.87 -16.59
N ILE A 145 -6.68 4.43 -17.36
CA ILE A 145 -7.77 3.67 -17.98
C ILE A 145 -7.18 2.65 -18.95
N ASP A 146 -6.33 3.08 -19.90
CA ASP A 146 -5.68 2.22 -20.90
C ASP A 146 -4.81 1.12 -20.25
N TRP A 147 -4.24 1.38 -19.06
CA TRP A 147 -3.50 0.37 -18.34
C TRP A 147 -4.39 -0.76 -17.82
N ILE A 148 -5.66 -0.46 -17.53
CA ILE A 148 -6.61 -1.38 -16.88
C ILE A 148 -7.53 -2.06 -17.89
N ASP A 149 -8.00 -1.37 -18.94
CA ASP A 149 -8.93 -1.93 -19.90
C ASP A 149 -8.23 -2.90 -20.88
N GLU A 150 -9.02 -3.69 -21.59
CA GLU A 150 -8.53 -4.66 -22.59
C GLU A 150 -8.46 -4.04 -24.01
N GLY A 151 -8.74 -2.74 -24.13
CA GLY A 151 -8.73 -1.98 -25.38
C GLY A 151 -7.35 -1.97 -26.06
N GLU A 152 -7.32 -1.63 -27.35
CA GLU A 152 -6.07 -1.36 -28.08
C GLU A 152 -5.98 0.10 -28.57
N SER A 153 -7.02 0.89 -28.29
CA SER A 153 -7.14 2.28 -28.72
C SER A 153 -7.06 3.21 -27.53
N PRO A 154 -6.17 4.21 -27.56
CA PRO A 154 -6.01 5.15 -26.45
C PRO A 154 -7.34 5.80 -26.07
N TYR A 155 -7.67 5.79 -24.77
CA TYR A 155 -8.90 6.36 -24.25
C TYR A 155 -8.95 7.87 -24.51
N PRO A 156 -9.99 8.38 -25.18
CA PRO A 156 -10.15 9.80 -25.47
C PRO A 156 -10.78 10.49 -24.26
N MET A 157 -10.05 10.97 -23.32
CA MET A 157 -10.59 11.51 -22.06
C MET A 157 -11.95 12.21 -22.18
N ILE A 158 -12.99 11.61 -21.64
CA ILE A 158 -14.38 12.09 -21.65
C ILE A 158 -14.90 12.15 -20.22
N LEU A 159 -15.37 13.33 -19.79
CA LEU A 159 -16.00 13.52 -18.48
C LEU A 159 -17.53 13.32 -18.55
N THR A 160 -18.16 13.10 -17.41
CA THR A 160 -19.63 12.90 -17.31
C THR A 160 -20.44 14.02 -17.94
N GLU A 161 -19.94 15.24 -17.93
CA GLU A 161 -20.59 16.40 -18.58
C GLU A 161 -20.47 16.40 -20.11
N GLY A 162 -19.90 15.35 -20.70
CA GLY A 162 -19.68 15.24 -22.13
C GLY A 162 -18.61 16.19 -22.68
N LEU A 163 -17.74 16.68 -21.81
CA LEU A 163 -16.57 17.48 -22.20
C LEU A 163 -15.47 16.57 -22.68
N ASP A 164 -15.22 16.59 -24.00
CA ASP A 164 -14.06 15.96 -24.58
C ASP A 164 -12.80 16.80 -24.26
N ILE A 165 -11.90 16.26 -23.50
CA ILE A 165 -10.57 16.86 -23.30
C ILE A 165 -9.68 16.31 -24.39
N PRO A 166 -8.96 17.16 -25.18
CA PRO A 166 -8.20 16.71 -26.35
C PRO A 166 -6.86 16.04 -25.96
N VAL A 167 -6.96 15.02 -25.12
CA VAL A 167 -5.84 14.17 -24.72
C VAL A 167 -6.20 12.72 -24.93
N ALA A 168 -5.21 11.88 -25.07
CA ALA A 168 -5.36 10.44 -25.18
C ALA A 168 -4.42 9.73 -24.21
N GLY A 169 -4.83 8.58 -23.75
CA GLY A 169 -4.06 7.71 -22.90
C GLY A 169 -2.83 7.10 -23.59
N ALA A 170 -2.45 5.92 -23.19
CA ALA A 170 -1.25 5.26 -23.70
C ALA A 170 -1.45 3.75 -23.77
N GLU A 171 -1.38 3.24 -24.99
CA GLU A 171 -1.50 1.83 -25.33
C GLU A 171 -0.17 1.16 -25.68
N ALA A 172 -0.22 -0.10 -26.09
CA ALA A 172 0.93 -0.93 -26.42
C ALA A 172 1.97 -0.22 -27.32
N THR A 173 1.52 0.57 -28.29
CA THR A 173 2.41 1.32 -29.19
C THR A 173 3.31 2.30 -28.43
N TYR A 174 2.78 2.98 -27.42
CA TYR A 174 3.56 3.89 -26.58
C TYR A 174 4.62 3.12 -25.77
N TYR A 175 4.22 2.09 -25.03
CA TYR A 175 5.12 1.34 -24.13
C TYR A 175 6.19 0.57 -24.91
N GLN A 176 5.88 0.08 -26.12
CA GLN A 176 6.85 -0.58 -27.00
C GLN A 176 7.85 0.40 -27.65
N SER A 177 7.52 1.69 -27.75
CA SER A 177 8.42 2.74 -28.27
C SER A 177 9.44 3.25 -27.27
N LEU A 178 9.33 2.86 -25.99
CA LEU A 178 10.23 3.31 -24.93
C LEU A 178 11.65 2.75 -25.12
N THR A 179 12.65 3.42 -24.55
CA THR A 179 14.07 2.96 -24.57
C THR A 179 14.22 1.55 -23.96
N GLN A 180 13.41 1.24 -22.95
CA GLN A 180 13.25 -0.11 -22.40
C GLN A 180 11.79 -0.52 -22.59
N PRO A 181 11.47 -1.21 -23.69
CA PRO A 181 10.11 -1.58 -24.02
C PRO A 181 9.53 -2.60 -23.02
N TYR A 182 8.25 -2.45 -22.70
CA TYR A 182 7.46 -3.43 -21.95
C TYR A 182 6.02 -3.48 -22.49
N LEU A 183 5.27 -4.47 -22.05
CA LEU A 183 3.87 -4.62 -22.44
C LEU A 183 2.97 -3.81 -21.49
N VAL A 184 1.95 -3.16 -22.04
CA VAL A 184 0.83 -2.66 -21.26
C VAL A 184 0.14 -3.84 -20.58
N LYS A 185 -0.42 -3.63 -19.38
CA LYS A 185 -0.97 -4.73 -18.60
C LYS A 185 -2.31 -5.21 -19.13
N ASN A 186 -3.15 -4.31 -19.62
CA ASN A 186 -4.54 -4.56 -20.04
C ASN A 186 -5.27 -5.40 -18.99
N GLY A 187 -5.30 -4.88 -17.76
CA GLY A 187 -5.89 -5.59 -16.64
C GLY A 187 -5.75 -4.85 -15.32
N ARG A 188 -6.37 -5.38 -14.28
CA ARG A 188 -6.42 -4.76 -12.95
C ARG A 188 -5.02 -4.50 -12.39
N VAL A 189 -4.88 -3.37 -11.73
CA VAL A 189 -3.68 -3.05 -10.96
C VAL A 189 -3.63 -3.97 -9.73
N GLU A 190 -2.56 -4.75 -9.61
CA GLU A 190 -2.35 -5.68 -8.50
C GLU A 190 -1.53 -5.08 -7.35
N THR A 191 -0.66 -4.12 -7.67
CA THR A 191 0.13 -3.39 -6.69
C THR A 191 0.15 -1.89 -7.02
N LEU A 192 0.19 -1.03 -6.01
CA LEU A 192 0.25 0.42 -6.24
C LEU A 192 1.58 0.84 -6.88
N GLU A 193 2.63 0.04 -6.73
CA GLU A 193 3.92 0.25 -7.39
C GLU A 193 3.83 0.18 -8.92
N GLU A 194 2.83 -0.52 -9.47
CA GLU A 194 2.59 -0.57 -10.92
C GLU A 194 2.27 0.80 -11.52
N LEU A 195 1.72 1.71 -10.74
CA LEU A 195 1.46 3.08 -11.21
C LEU A 195 2.74 3.77 -11.73
N ALA A 196 3.92 3.37 -11.25
CA ALA A 196 5.19 3.88 -11.74
C ALA A 196 5.52 3.45 -13.19
N LEU A 197 4.82 2.45 -13.71
CA LEU A 197 4.97 1.96 -15.08
C LEU A 197 4.04 2.69 -16.06
N ILE A 198 3.05 3.42 -15.55
CA ILE A 198 2.03 4.08 -16.37
C ILE A 198 2.58 5.42 -16.87
N LYS A 199 2.30 5.75 -18.13
CA LYS A 199 2.69 7.01 -18.77
C LYS A 199 2.37 8.21 -17.88
N GLY A 200 3.35 9.06 -17.65
CA GLY A 200 3.19 10.32 -16.93
C GLY A 200 3.30 10.22 -15.40
N PHE A 201 3.17 9.06 -14.78
CA PHE A 201 3.28 8.90 -13.32
C PHE A 201 4.73 8.99 -12.84
N THR A 202 5.20 10.20 -12.67
CA THR A 202 6.54 10.48 -12.11
C THR A 202 6.61 10.19 -10.61
N PRO A 203 7.81 10.01 -10.01
CA PRO A 203 7.94 9.83 -8.56
C PRO A 203 7.32 10.97 -7.74
N GLU A 204 7.29 12.20 -8.26
CA GLU A 204 6.67 13.34 -7.59
C GLU A 204 5.14 13.21 -7.56
N ILE A 205 4.53 12.86 -8.69
CA ILE A 205 3.09 12.60 -8.80
C ILE A 205 2.69 11.43 -7.92
N LEU A 206 3.45 10.34 -7.96
CA LEU A 206 3.19 9.15 -7.14
C LEU A 206 3.18 9.46 -5.64
N ARG A 207 4.13 10.25 -5.14
CA ARG A 207 4.15 10.65 -3.72
C ARG A 207 2.87 11.37 -3.29
N ARG A 208 2.24 12.12 -4.20
CA ARG A 208 0.99 12.86 -3.94
C ARG A 208 -0.23 11.98 -4.07
N VAL A 209 -0.27 11.09 -5.05
CA VAL A 209 -1.44 10.29 -5.41
C VAL A 209 -1.58 9.04 -4.53
N LEU A 210 -0.49 8.31 -4.26
CA LEU A 210 -0.53 7.02 -3.54
C LEU A 210 -1.24 7.05 -2.18
N PRO A 211 -1.17 8.12 -1.38
CA PRO A 211 -1.93 8.17 -0.13
C PRO A 211 -3.45 8.15 -0.30
N HIS A 212 -3.96 8.51 -1.47
CA HIS A 212 -5.37 8.77 -1.75
C HIS A 212 -6.05 7.71 -2.61
N VAL A 213 -5.31 6.70 -3.07
CA VAL A 213 -5.81 5.61 -3.93
C VAL A 213 -5.61 4.25 -3.29
N ALA A 214 -6.44 3.29 -3.67
CA ALA A 214 -6.39 1.90 -3.20
C ALA A 214 -6.74 0.93 -4.35
N LEU A 215 -6.47 -0.37 -4.14
CA LEU A 215 -6.61 -1.40 -5.18
C LEU A 215 -8.02 -2.03 -5.27
N HIS A 216 -8.97 -1.63 -4.41
CA HIS A 216 -10.31 -2.22 -4.44
C HIS A 216 -11.13 -1.75 -5.65
N GLU A 217 -12.27 -2.44 -5.88
CA GLU A 217 -13.18 -2.22 -7.01
C GLU A 217 -14.47 -1.51 -6.56
N GLU A 218 -14.58 -1.11 -5.31
CA GLU A 218 -15.75 -0.41 -4.81
C GLU A 218 -15.70 1.08 -5.16
N VAL A 219 -16.83 1.61 -5.62
CA VAL A 219 -16.99 3.05 -5.89
C VAL A 219 -17.35 3.84 -4.62
N LYS A 220 -17.78 3.14 -3.57
CA LYS A 220 -18.17 3.73 -2.29
C LYS A 220 -16.96 4.25 -1.55
N VAL A 221 -17.05 5.49 -1.09
CA VAL A 221 -16.03 6.12 -0.24
C VAL A 221 -16.57 6.32 1.16
N ASN A 222 -15.79 5.93 2.17
CA ASN A 222 -16.10 6.20 3.58
C ASN A 222 -15.69 7.62 3.95
N ILE A 223 -16.67 8.50 4.20
CA ILE A 223 -16.41 9.91 4.55
C ILE A 223 -15.80 10.10 5.94
N ASN A 224 -15.91 9.11 6.84
CA ASN A 224 -15.30 9.18 8.15
C ASN A 224 -13.76 9.04 8.12
N THR A 225 -13.22 8.47 7.04
CA THR A 225 -11.78 8.17 6.93
C THR A 225 -11.11 8.84 5.73
N ALA A 226 -11.90 9.32 4.76
CA ALA A 226 -11.40 9.96 3.55
C ALA A 226 -10.60 11.24 3.84
N SER A 227 -9.53 11.48 3.10
CA SER A 227 -8.77 12.74 3.16
C SER A 227 -9.53 13.90 2.52
N SER A 228 -9.12 15.16 2.78
CA SER A 228 -9.72 16.34 2.15
C SER A 228 -9.74 16.21 0.62
N ALA A 229 -8.63 15.85 -0.01
CA ALA A 229 -8.56 15.68 -1.45
C ALA A 229 -9.51 14.60 -1.98
N VAL A 230 -9.72 13.49 -1.24
CA VAL A 230 -10.68 12.46 -1.62
C VAL A 230 -12.11 12.96 -1.46
N LEU A 231 -12.42 13.69 -0.37
CA LEU A 231 -13.75 14.30 -0.19
C LEU A 231 -14.08 15.26 -1.33
N MET A 232 -13.16 16.18 -1.68
CA MET A 232 -13.30 17.13 -2.80
C MET A 232 -13.47 16.44 -4.16
N SER A 233 -12.98 15.22 -4.30
CA SER A 233 -13.12 14.46 -5.55
C SER A 233 -14.51 13.85 -5.76
N LEU A 234 -15.35 13.77 -4.73
CA LEU A 234 -16.62 13.07 -4.78
C LEU A 234 -17.70 13.82 -5.58
N ASP A 235 -17.75 15.15 -5.40
CA ASP A 235 -18.74 16.01 -6.03
C ASP A 235 -18.22 17.46 -6.15
N PRO A 236 -18.54 18.22 -7.19
CA PRO A 236 -18.15 19.64 -7.33
C PRO A 236 -18.62 20.55 -6.18
N GLU A 237 -19.72 20.22 -5.52
CA GLU A 237 -20.25 20.98 -4.37
C GLU A 237 -19.44 20.73 -3.06
N ILE A 238 -18.45 19.83 -3.10
CA ILE A 238 -17.57 19.55 -1.96
C ILE A 238 -16.21 20.20 -2.26
N ASP A 239 -16.12 21.49 -1.94
CA ASP A 239 -14.88 22.26 -2.02
C ASP A 239 -14.00 22.06 -0.78
N GLU A 240 -12.89 22.80 -0.68
CA GLU A 240 -11.95 22.72 0.43
C GLU A 240 -12.61 23.12 1.77
N ASP A 241 -13.43 24.16 1.77
CA ASP A 241 -14.13 24.62 2.99
C ASP A 241 -15.10 23.55 3.50
N VAL A 242 -15.88 22.94 2.61
CA VAL A 242 -16.81 21.83 2.94
C VAL A 242 -16.04 20.60 3.44
N ALA A 243 -14.94 20.24 2.78
CA ALA A 243 -14.10 19.12 3.19
C ALA A 243 -13.51 19.36 4.60
N ASP A 244 -13.07 20.57 4.90
CA ASP A 244 -12.55 20.94 6.23
C ASP A 244 -13.63 20.89 7.30
N ILE A 245 -14.85 21.39 7.02
CA ILE A 245 -16.00 21.26 7.94
C ILE A 245 -16.27 19.77 8.25
N LEU A 246 -16.28 18.90 7.25
CA LEU A 246 -16.48 17.46 7.45
C LEU A 246 -15.38 16.83 8.30
N ILE A 247 -14.13 17.20 8.04
CA ILE A 247 -12.97 16.72 8.78
C ILE A 247 -13.01 17.17 10.22
N ASP A 248 -13.36 18.43 10.49
CA ASP A 248 -13.44 18.95 11.84
C ASP A 248 -14.61 18.34 12.60
N TYR A 249 -15.78 18.20 11.97
CA TYR A 249 -16.92 17.52 12.56
C TYR A 249 -16.57 16.09 13.03
N ARG A 250 -15.97 15.29 12.16
CA ARG A 250 -15.65 13.89 12.47
C ARG A 250 -14.50 13.72 13.49
N LYS A 251 -13.69 14.75 13.74
CA LYS A 251 -12.69 14.76 14.83
C LYS A 251 -13.35 14.82 16.20
N GLU A 252 -14.50 15.50 16.32
CA GLU A 252 -15.25 15.59 17.56
C GLU A 252 -16.17 14.38 17.79
N ALA A 253 -16.81 13.90 16.72
CA ALA A 253 -17.68 12.74 16.77
C ALA A 253 -17.82 12.10 15.39
N PRO A 254 -17.84 10.76 15.31
CA PRO A 254 -18.01 10.07 14.02
C PRO A 254 -19.36 10.35 13.38
N ILE A 255 -19.37 10.45 12.07
CA ILE A 255 -20.59 10.59 11.29
C ILE A 255 -21.27 9.22 11.22
N LYS A 256 -22.40 9.06 11.91
CA LYS A 256 -23.17 7.81 12.01
C LYS A 256 -24.37 7.79 11.05
N ARG A 257 -24.80 8.96 10.61
CA ARG A 257 -25.91 9.19 9.65
C ARG A 257 -25.67 10.51 8.96
N LEU A 258 -26.00 10.60 7.67
CA LEU A 258 -25.83 11.82 6.87
C LEU A 258 -26.69 13.00 7.39
N GLU A 259 -27.84 12.71 8.02
CA GLU A 259 -28.73 13.75 8.59
C GLU A 259 -28.06 14.60 9.67
N GLN A 260 -26.99 14.10 10.30
CA GLN A 260 -26.20 14.87 11.27
C GLN A 260 -25.50 16.08 10.64
N LEU A 261 -25.31 16.07 9.32
CA LEU A 261 -24.61 17.11 8.57
C LEU A 261 -25.54 18.19 8.02
N GLU A 262 -26.87 18.04 8.17
CA GLU A 262 -27.88 18.95 7.59
C GLU A 262 -27.76 20.39 8.10
N GLU A 263 -27.46 20.56 9.40
CA GLU A 263 -27.30 21.87 10.03
C GLU A 263 -25.84 22.38 10.03
N VAL A 264 -24.90 21.53 9.56
CA VAL A 264 -23.46 21.81 9.64
C VAL A 264 -22.92 22.27 8.31
N LEU A 265 -23.45 21.71 7.22
CA LEU A 265 -22.97 21.96 5.86
C LEU A 265 -23.81 23.00 5.11
N PRO A 266 -23.24 23.69 4.12
CA PRO A 266 -24.03 24.40 3.12
C PRO A 266 -25.05 23.48 2.47
N GLU A 267 -26.26 24.02 2.15
CA GLU A 267 -27.39 23.24 1.62
C GLU A 267 -27.01 22.44 0.36
N ALA A 268 -26.27 23.04 -0.58
CA ALA A 268 -25.85 22.37 -1.81
C ALA A 268 -24.94 21.16 -1.52
N ALA A 269 -23.96 21.31 -0.65
CA ALA A 269 -23.06 20.23 -0.25
C ALA A 269 -23.77 19.10 0.50
N TYR A 270 -24.74 19.43 1.38
CA TYR A 270 -25.56 18.42 2.05
C TYR A 270 -26.41 17.63 1.06
N ILE A 271 -27.05 18.31 0.09
CA ILE A 271 -27.82 17.67 -0.97
C ILE A 271 -26.95 16.76 -1.82
N ALA A 272 -25.73 17.21 -2.17
CA ALA A 272 -24.78 16.41 -2.92
C ALA A 272 -24.41 15.11 -2.14
N LEU A 273 -24.03 15.21 -0.86
CA LEU A 273 -23.70 14.03 -0.04
C LEU A 273 -24.89 13.08 0.11
N LYS A 274 -26.10 13.60 0.30
CA LYS A 274 -27.30 12.80 0.38
C LYS A 274 -27.61 12.07 -0.94
N THR A 275 -27.38 12.73 -2.06
CA THR A 275 -27.53 12.15 -3.40
C THR A 275 -26.52 11.02 -3.62
N LEU A 276 -25.24 11.25 -3.28
CA LEU A 276 -24.19 10.23 -3.33
C LEU A 276 -24.52 9.02 -2.44
N GLY A 277 -25.06 9.26 -1.24
CA GLY A 277 -25.51 8.20 -0.35
C GLY A 277 -26.67 7.37 -0.94
N ASN A 278 -27.68 8.02 -1.49
CA ASN A 278 -28.83 7.37 -2.14
C ASN A 278 -28.43 6.55 -3.38
N LEU A 279 -27.41 7.00 -4.11
CA LEU A 279 -26.85 6.29 -5.27
C LEU A 279 -25.83 5.20 -4.87
N GLU A 280 -25.68 4.94 -3.59
CA GLU A 280 -24.68 3.99 -3.08
C GLU A 280 -23.23 4.30 -3.50
N GLN A 281 -22.89 5.56 -3.66
CA GLN A 281 -21.57 6.04 -4.06
C GLN A 281 -20.73 6.55 -2.88
N LEU A 282 -21.33 6.62 -1.69
CA LEU A 282 -20.76 7.01 -0.43
C LEU A 282 -21.23 6.04 0.66
N ASP A 283 -20.42 5.79 1.66
CA ASP A 283 -20.78 4.98 2.83
C ASP A 283 -20.17 5.60 4.09
N LEU A 284 -20.61 5.12 5.23
CA LEU A 284 -20.05 5.39 6.56
C LEU A 284 -19.28 4.17 7.08
N ARG A 285 -19.28 3.09 6.31
CA ARG A 285 -18.65 1.80 6.61
C ARG A 285 -17.64 1.43 5.55
N SER A 286 -16.70 0.59 5.96
CA SER A 286 -15.62 0.12 5.12
C SER A 286 -15.62 -1.40 4.99
N ASN A 287 -15.24 -1.87 3.81
CA ASN A 287 -15.11 -3.28 3.51
C ASN A 287 -13.65 -3.71 3.32
N PHE A 288 -12.78 -2.79 2.95
CA PHE A 288 -11.38 -3.07 2.64
C PHE A 288 -10.46 -2.39 3.64
N TYR A 289 -9.57 -3.17 4.22
CA TYR A 289 -8.58 -2.69 5.19
C TYR A 289 -7.20 -3.20 4.80
N GLN A 290 -6.19 -2.40 5.06
CA GLN A 290 -4.79 -2.81 5.01
C GLN A 290 -4.29 -3.01 6.44
N ILE A 291 -3.66 -4.15 6.68
CA ILE A 291 -3.02 -4.48 7.95
C ILE A 291 -1.52 -4.57 7.69
N GLU A 292 -0.76 -3.75 8.38
CA GLU A 292 0.70 -3.79 8.39
C GLU A 292 1.17 -4.30 9.74
N ALA A 293 1.98 -5.35 9.72
CA ALA A 293 2.55 -5.94 10.92
C ALA A 293 4.07 -5.98 10.80
N ASP A 294 4.74 -5.20 11.63
CA ASP A 294 6.20 -5.15 11.78
C ASP A 294 6.59 -5.91 13.04
N ALA A 295 7.38 -6.97 12.90
CA ALA A 295 7.87 -7.77 14.02
C ALA A 295 9.38 -7.83 14.05
N VAL A 296 9.92 -7.76 15.26
CA VAL A 296 11.35 -7.87 15.54
C VAL A 296 11.56 -8.93 16.61
N VAL A 297 12.50 -9.84 16.38
CA VAL A 297 12.95 -10.84 17.36
C VAL A 297 14.48 -10.88 17.31
N ASN A 298 15.14 -10.40 18.34
CA ASN A 298 16.61 -10.19 18.37
C ASN A 298 17.07 -9.41 17.12
N ASP A 299 17.91 -10.02 16.28
CA ASP A 299 18.41 -9.42 15.04
C ASP A 299 17.50 -9.66 13.83
N GLY A 300 16.47 -10.52 13.97
CA GLY A 300 15.50 -10.82 12.92
C GLY A 300 14.37 -9.81 12.84
N ARG A 301 14.08 -9.31 11.64
CA ARG A 301 12.94 -8.42 11.37
C ARG A 301 12.14 -8.91 10.18
N ARG A 302 10.81 -8.79 10.26
CA ARG A 302 9.88 -9.01 9.15
C ARG A 302 8.73 -8.01 9.20
N ARG A 303 8.37 -7.52 8.02
CA ARG A 303 7.17 -6.73 7.81
C ARG A 303 6.23 -7.50 6.88
N LEU A 304 4.98 -7.58 7.28
CA LEU A 304 3.90 -8.15 6.48
C LEU A 304 2.86 -7.07 6.20
N VAL A 305 2.45 -6.99 4.95
CA VAL A 305 1.35 -6.13 4.51
C VAL A 305 0.26 -7.03 3.94
N ALA A 306 -0.94 -6.90 4.45
CA ALA A 306 -2.09 -7.71 4.02
C ALA A 306 -3.28 -6.80 3.76
N GLN A 307 -4.01 -7.01 2.67
CA GLN A 307 -5.31 -6.39 2.45
C GLN A 307 -6.42 -7.42 2.72
N VAL A 308 -7.46 -6.98 3.40
CA VAL A 308 -8.55 -7.80 3.89
C VAL A 308 -9.88 -7.23 3.43
N ASN A 309 -10.74 -8.09 2.91
CA ASN A 309 -12.15 -7.74 2.71
C ASN A 309 -12.95 -8.19 3.94
N LYS A 310 -13.54 -7.24 4.69
CA LYS A 310 -14.33 -7.46 5.93
C LYS A 310 -15.55 -8.35 5.69
N LYS A 311 -16.23 -8.22 4.54
CA LYS A 311 -17.46 -8.98 4.23
C LYS A 311 -17.27 -10.50 4.20
N ASN A 312 -16.16 -10.95 3.64
CA ASN A 312 -15.89 -12.38 3.46
C ASN A 312 -14.64 -12.87 4.19
N ASN A 313 -13.98 -11.97 4.93
CA ASN A 313 -12.74 -12.22 5.66
C ASN A 313 -11.60 -12.80 4.79
N LYS A 314 -11.58 -12.49 3.49
CA LYS A 314 -10.54 -12.95 2.57
C LYS A 314 -9.39 -11.95 2.51
N LEU A 315 -8.19 -12.49 2.43
CA LEU A 315 -7.01 -11.73 2.03
C LEU A 315 -7.05 -11.51 0.52
N THR A 316 -7.02 -10.25 0.09
CA THR A 316 -6.99 -9.86 -1.32
C THR A 316 -5.57 -9.58 -1.79
N PHE A 317 -4.68 -9.27 -0.87
CA PHE A 317 -3.26 -9.03 -1.12
C PHE A 317 -2.43 -9.46 0.08
N PHE A 318 -1.22 -9.96 -0.16
CA PHE A 318 -0.28 -10.34 0.90
C PHE A 318 1.16 -10.19 0.42
N LYS A 319 1.93 -9.33 1.11
CA LYS A 319 3.33 -9.05 0.82
C LYS A 319 4.18 -9.28 2.07
N VAL A 320 5.38 -9.81 1.88
CA VAL A 320 6.39 -10.05 2.93
C VAL A 320 7.66 -9.32 2.53
N ASP A 321 8.13 -8.43 3.41
CA ASP A 321 9.39 -7.69 3.29
C ASP A 321 10.39 -8.10 4.36
#